data_52f7aa896e9fe619ccdcbffaedd975eb
#
_entry.id   52f7aa896e9fe619ccdcbffaedd975eb
#
_cell.length_a   1.000
_cell.length_b   1.000
_cell.length_c   1.000
_cell.angle_alpha   90.00
_cell.angle_beta   90.00
_cell.angle_gamma   90.00
#
_symmetry.space_group_name_H-M   'P 1'
#
loop_
_entity.id
_entity.type
_entity.pdbx_description
1 polymer ?
#
loop_
_entity_poly.entity_id
_entity_poly.type
_entity_poly.pdbx_seq_one_letter_code
_entity_poly.pdbx_strand_id
1 'polypeptide(L)'
;MERLGIIMKFLDAEFVQGFIRMADDGWQQGWHERNGGNLSYRVKPEEVELVKENFEPKEFQPIGTTVPALAGEYFLVTGSGKYFRNVSIKPEDSICMIELDNKGENYRIVWGLVNGGRPTSELPSHLMNLEVKKLQDPDYRVVYHAHTTNIIALTFVLPLEDKVFTRELWEMATECPVVFPDGVGVVPWMVPGGREIAVATSELMKNTIWPSGHIMEPLPQAKTST
;
A
#
# COMPACT_ATOMS: atom_id res chain seq x y z
N MET A 1 -20.27 -16.38 35.69
CA MET A 1 -18.95 -16.82 35.20
C MET A 1 -18.56 -15.85 34.11
N GLU A 2 -17.86 -14.77 34.48
CA GLU A 2 -17.27 -13.85 33.51
C GLU A 2 -16.20 -14.61 32.72
N ARG A 3 -16.36 -14.69 31.41
CA ARG A 3 -15.25 -15.06 30.53
C ARG A 3 -14.22 -13.95 30.66
N LEU A 4 -13.15 -14.20 31.39
CA LEU A 4 -11.92 -13.45 31.22
C LEU A 4 -11.53 -13.63 29.74
N GLY A 5 -11.92 -12.66 28.92
CA GLY A 5 -11.52 -12.61 27.51
C GLY A 5 -10.01 -12.46 27.48
N ILE A 6 -9.31 -13.45 26.97
CA ILE A 6 -7.89 -13.30 26.64
C ILE A 6 -7.82 -12.19 25.60
N ILE A 7 -7.32 -11.01 26.00
CA ILE A 7 -7.06 -9.90 25.08
C ILE A 7 -5.98 -10.38 24.11
N MET A 8 -6.32 -10.43 22.82
CA MET A 8 -5.35 -10.75 21.77
C MET A 8 -4.33 -9.62 21.70
N LYS A 9 -3.03 -9.94 21.73
CA LYS A 9 -2.01 -8.93 21.45
C LYS A 9 -2.06 -8.55 19.99
N PHE A 10 -1.86 -7.28 19.70
CA PHE A 10 -1.93 -6.76 18.32
C PHE A 10 -1.08 -7.56 17.33
N LEU A 11 0.17 -7.84 17.72
CA LEU A 11 1.09 -8.58 16.86
C LEU A 11 0.76 -10.07 16.69
N ASP A 12 -0.11 -10.64 17.50
CA ASP A 12 -0.51 -12.06 17.40
C ASP A 12 -1.68 -12.24 16.41
N ALA A 13 -2.29 -11.15 15.94
CA ALA A 13 -3.40 -11.21 14.99
C ALA A 13 -2.93 -11.69 13.61
N GLU A 14 -3.70 -12.60 13.00
CA GLU A 14 -3.34 -13.24 11.73
C GLU A 14 -3.11 -12.24 10.59
N PHE A 15 -3.97 -11.22 10.47
CA PHE A 15 -3.82 -10.18 9.46
C PHE A 15 -2.54 -9.35 9.63
N VAL A 16 -2.12 -9.11 10.88
CA VAL A 16 -0.85 -8.41 11.19
C VAL A 16 0.34 -9.27 10.81
N GLN A 17 0.29 -10.57 11.14
CA GLN A 17 1.33 -11.53 10.74
C GLN A 17 1.41 -11.70 9.22
N GLY A 18 0.27 -11.70 8.53
CA GLY A 18 0.20 -11.70 7.08
C GLY A 18 0.84 -10.47 6.45
N PHE A 19 0.57 -9.29 7.01
CA PHE A 19 1.19 -8.02 6.60
C PHE A 19 2.71 -8.02 6.79
N ILE A 20 3.19 -8.48 7.95
CA ILE A 20 4.62 -8.60 8.26
C ILE A 20 5.30 -9.56 7.28
N ARG A 21 4.68 -10.71 7.00
CA ARG A 21 5.20 -11.69 6.05
C ARG A 21 5.29 -11.13 4.64
N MET A 22 4.24 -10.45 4.14
CA MET A 22 4.26 -9.81 2.82
C MET A 22 5.39 -8.77 2.71
N ALA A 23 5.63 -8.00 3.77
CA ALA A 23 6.73 -7.04 3.80
C ALA A 23 8.11 -7.74 3.75
N ASP A 24 8.28 -8.83 4.48
CA ASP A 24 9.52 -9.61 4.54
C ASP A 24 9.79 -10.32 3.20
N ASP A 25 8.77 -10.94 2.61
CA ASP A 25 8.85 -11.60 1.30
C ASP A 25 9.32 -10.63 0.21
N GLY A 26 8.73 -9.44 0.13
CA GLY A 26 9.13 -8.43 -0.85
C GLY A 26 10.54 -7.90 -0.62
N TRP A 27 10.97 -7.75 0.63
CA TRP A 27 12.35 -7.39 0.93
C TRP A 27 13.34 -8.49 0.52
N GLN A 28 13.02 -9.76 0.78
CA GLN A 28 13.85 -10.89 0.36
C GLN A 28 13.98 -11.02 -1.16
N GLN A 29 12.95 -10.60 -1.91
CA GLN A 29 12.99 -10.51 -3.38
C GLN A 29 13.84 -9.34 -3.90
N GLY A 30 14.33 -8.46 -3.01
CA GLY A 30 15.11 -7.28 -3.39
C GLY A 30 14.27 -6.14 -3.96
N TRP A 31 12.97 -6.08 -3.66
CA TRP A 31 12.05 -5.06 -4.17
C TRP A 31 12.01 -3.78 -3.34
N HIS A 32 12.78 -3.72 -2.25
CA HIS A 32 12.77 -2.62 -1.28
C HIS A 32 14.19 -2.22 -0.89
N GLU A 33 14.81 -1.40 -1.74
CA GLU A 33 16.09 -0.79 -1.38
C GLU A 33 15.87 0.30 -0.32
N ARG A 34 16.66 0.28 0.73
CA ARG A 34 16.59 1.24 1.85
C ARG A 34 15.15 1.32 2.42
N ASN A 35 14.51 2.48 2.27
CA ASN A 35 13.13 2.76 2.65
C ASN A 35 12.18 2.88 1.45
N GLY A 36 12.58 2.31 0.31
CA GLY A 36 11.79 2.31 -0.92
C GLY A 36 10.56 1.41 -0.81
N GLY A 37 9.48 1.84 -1.45
CA GLY A 37 8.19 1.16 -1.42
C GLY A 37 7.41 1.33 -0.12
N ASN A 38 6.16 0.90 -0.13
CA ASN A 38 5.24 0.95 1.02
C ASN A 38 4.07 -0.01 0.83
N LEU A 39 3.39 -0.34 1.92
CA LEU A 39 2.32 -1.30 1.95
C LEU A 39 1.18 -0.76 2.81
N SER A 40 -0.06 -0.98 2.37
CA SER A 40 -1.26 -0.73 3.14
C SER A 40 -2.28 -1.85 3.00
N TYR A 41 -2.97 -2.13 4.09
CA TYR A 41 -4.06 -3.09 4.17
C TYR A 41 -5.27 -2.42 4.82
N ARG A 42 -6.42 -2.46 4.15
CA ARG A 42 -7.72 -2.01 4.67
C ARG A 42 -8.29 -3.11 5.54
N VAL A 43 -8.22 -2.91 6.86
CA VAL A 43 -8.55 -3.91 7.88
C VAL A 43 -10.06 -4.18 7.89
N LYS A 44 -10.44 -5.43 8.06
CA LYS A 44 -11.84 -5.83 8.17
C LYS A 44 -12.41 -5.44 9.52
N PRO A 45 -13.71 -5.08 9.61
CA PRO A 45 -14.33 -4.72 10.90
C PRO A 45 -14.15 -5.77 11.98
N GLU A 46 -14.30 -7.05 11.64
CA GLU A 46 -14.10 -8.18 12.56
C GLU A 46 -12.66 -8.30 13.06
N GLU A 47 -11.66 -7.96 12.22
CA GLU A 47 -10.25 -7.94 12.61
C GLU A 47 -9.93 -6.78 13.55
N VAL A 48 -10.57 -5.61 13.33
CA VAL A 48 -10.46 -4.45 14.25
C VAL A 48 -10.95 -4.85 15.64
N GLU A 49 -12.11 -5.51 15.73
CA GLU A 49 -12.68 -5.95 17.00
C GLU A 49 -11.76 -6.87 17.80
N LEU A 50 -10.91 -7.68 17.12
CA LEU A 50 -9.95 -8.57 17.79
C LEU A 50 -8.83 -7.81 18.51
N VAL A 51 -8.45 -6.63 18.01
CA VAL A 51 -7.26 -5.91 18.45
C VAL A 51 -7.51 -4.55 19.07
N LYS A 52 -8.73 -4.05 19.05
CA LYS A 52 -9.08 -2.68 19.50
C LYS A 52 -8.68 -2.35 20.94
N GLU A 53 -8.58 -3.37 21.81
CA GLU A 53 -8.14 -3.20 23.20
C GLU A 53 -6.65 -2.79 23.32
N ASN A 54 -5.90 -2.90 22.20
CA ASN A 54 -4.50 -2.44 22.13
C ASN A 54 -4.38 -1.00 21.63
N PHE A 55 -5.48 -0.31 21.35
CA PHE A 55 -5.43 1.01 20.70
C PHE A 55 -5.13 2.10 21.72
N GLU A 56 -4.21 2.99 21.32
CA GLU A 56 -3.86 4.23 21.98
C GLU A 56 -4.00 5.38 20.97
N PRO A 57 -5.23 5.88 20.72
CA PRO A 57 -5.50 6.86 19.67
C PRO A 57 -4.75 8.17 19.91
N LYS A 58 -4.03 8.63 18.87
CA LYS A 58 -3.38 9.94 18.84
C LYS A 58 -4.33 11.00 18.26
N GLU A 59 -3.87 12.24 18.16
CA GLU A 59 -4.60 13.34 17.54
C GLU A 59 -4.79 13.10 16.03
N PHE A 60 -5.93 13.56 15.50
CA PHE A 60 -6.21 13.54 14.08
C PHE A 60 -5.30 14.49 13.30
N GLN A 61 -4.84 14.04 12.14
CA GLN A 61 -3.98 14.78 11.21
C GLN A 61 -4.57 14.70 9.80
N PRO A 62 -4.42 15.74 8.96
CA PRO A 62 -4.98 15.73 7.62
C PRO A 62 -4.30 14.67 6.75
N ILE A 63 -5.11 13.98 5.93
CA ILE A 63 -4.62 13.03 4.91
C ILE A 63 -3.95 13.79 3.75
N GLY A 64 -4.45 14.97 3.40
CA GLY A 64 -4.07 15.72 2.21
C GLY A 64 -4.95 15.43 0.99
N THR A 65 -5.94 14.56 1.16
CA THR A 65 -7.02 14.26 0.19
C THR A 65 -8.28 13.88 0.97
N THR A 66 -9.39 13.69 0.24
CA THR A 66 -10.66 13.24 0.83
C THR A 66 -11.07 11.91 0.21
N VAL A 67 -11.37 10.92 1.05
CA VAL A 67 -11.74 9.55 0.67
C VAL A 67 -13.03 9.13 1.42
N PRO A 68 -14.19 9.70 1.06
CA PRO A 68 -15.43 9.57 1.83
C PRO A 68 -15.95 8.13 1.90
N ALA A 69 -15.68 7.30 0.89
CA ALA A 69 -16.09 5.90 0.91
C ALA A 69 -15.28 5.05 1.92
N LEU A 70 -14.16 5.59 2.45
CA LEU A 70 -13.32 4.93 3.48
C LEU A 70 -13.51 5.56 4.88
N ALA A 71 -14.45 6.48 5.04
CA ALA A 71 -14.69 7.17 6.32
C ALA A 71 -14.93 6.18 7.47
N GLY A 72 -14.27 6.40 8.60
CA GLY A 72 -14.38 5.57 9.81
C GLY A 72 -13.70 4.20 9.74
N GLU A 73 -13.00 3.89 8.64
CA GLU A 73 -12.31 2.61 8.49
C GLU A 73 -10.87 2.65 9.03
N TYR A 74 -10.29 1.45 9.18
CA TYR A 74 -8.97 1.23 9.74
C TYR A 74 -8.02 0.65 8.71
N PHE A 75 -6.75 1.07 8.78
CA PHE A 75 -5.72 0.63 7.84
C PHE A 75 -4.43 0.30 8.58
N LEU A 76 -3.82 -0.83 8.22
CA LEU A 76 -2.46 -1.15 8.63
C LEU A 76 -1.52 -0.66 7.54
N VAL A 77 -0.52 0.16 7.89
CA VAL A 77 0.34 0.83 6.91
C VAL A 77 1.79 0.88 7.36
N THR A 78 2.72 0.89 6.42
CA THR A 78 4.14 1.09 6.70
C THR A 78 4.43 2.53 7.09
N GLY A 79 5.43 2.72 7.97
CA GLY A 79 5.88 4.04 8.41
C GLY A 79 6.79 4.73 7.40
N SER A 80 6.67 6.05 7.31
CA SER A 80 7.54 6.88 6.47
C SER A 80 9.01 6.76 6.90
N GLY A 81 9.90 6.52 5.93
CA GLY A 81 11.33 6.35 6.15
C GLY A 81 11.71 5.04 6.84
N LYS A 82 10.77 4.14 7.10
CA LYS A 82 11.04 2.83 7.69
C LYS A 82 11.46 1.84 6.60
N TYR A 83 12.31 0.88 6.97
CA TYR A 83 12.85 -0.12 6.07
C TYR A 83 12.04 -1.41 6.16
N PHE A 84 11.65 -1.98 5.03
CA PHE A 84 10.90 -3.25 4.99
C PHE A 84 11.61 -4.37 5.74
N ARG A 85 12.93 -4.47 5.63
CA ARG A 85 13.74 -5.46 6.37
C ARG A 85 13.59 -5.40 7.90
N ASN A 86 13.11 -4.28 8.44
CA ASN A 86 12.93 -4.09 9.86
C ASN A 86 11.50 -4.40 10.32
N VAL A 87 10.57 -4.61 9.38
CA VAL A 87 9.16 -4.87 9.72
C VAL A 87 9.01 -6.15 10.53
N SER A 88 9.72 -7.22 10.16
CA SER A 88 9.71 -8.48 10.92
C SER A 88 10.51 -8.42 12.21
N ILE A 89 11.49 -7.49 12.33
CA ILE A 89 12.38 -7.39 13.48
C ILE A 89 11.79 -6.48 14.57
N LYS A 90 11.20 -5.35 14.16
CA LYS A 90 10.62 -4.32 15.03
C LYS A 90 9.31 -3.79 14.42
N PRO A 91 8.27 -4.61 14.35
CA PRO A 91 7.01 -4.21 13.72
C PRO A 91 6.40 -2.97 14.38
N GLU A 92 6.42 -2.87 15.71
CA GLU A 92 5.87 -1.75 16.47
C GLU A 92 6.55 -0.39 16.18
N ASP A 93 7.76 -0.39 15.62
CA ASP A 93 8.45 0.83 15.18
C ASP A 93 8.35 1.06 13.67
N SER A 94 7.98 0.04 12.91
CA SER A 94 8.05 0.04 11.45
C SER A 94 6.70 0.24 10.76
N ILE A 95 5.62 -0.17 11.43
CA ILE A 95 4.25 -0.09 10.91
C ILE A 95 3.34 0.59 11.92
N CYS A 96 2.19 1.04 11.46
CA CYS A 96 1.13 1.55 12.32
C CYS A 96 -0.25 1.17 11.82
N MET A 97 -1.20 1.12 12.74
CA MET A 97 -2.61 1.11 12.44
C MET A 97 -3.16 2.53 12.55
N ILE A 98 -3.89 2.94 11.55
CA ILE A 98 -4.56 4.25 11.51
C ILE A 98 -6.07 4.06 11.42
N GLU A 99 -6.80 5.05 11.92
CA GLU A 99 -8.25 5.22 11.78
C GLU A 99 -8.53 6.49 10.99
N LEU A 100 -9.46 6.45 10.06
CA LEU A 100 -9.96 7.65 9.38
C LEU A 100 -11.11 8.27 10.14
N ASP A 101 -11.25 9.58 10.03
CA ASP A 101 -12.41 10.29 10.59
C ASP A 101 -13.71 10.00 9.82
N ASN A 102 -14.82 10.49 10.33
CA ASN A 102 -16.16 10.28 9.76
C ASN A 102 -16.39 10.96 8.40
N LYS A 103 -15.39 11.71 7.90
CA LYS A 103 -15.45 12.39 6.60
C LYS A 103 -14.44 11.84 5.60
N GLY A 104 -13.47 11.05 6.05
CA GLY A 104 -12.35 10.59 5.23
C GLY A 104 -11.39 11.72 4.85
N GLU A 105 -11.25 12.74 5.71
CA GLU A 105 -10.36 13.89 5.51
C GLU A 105 -9.12 13.83 6.38
N ASN A 106 -9.22 13.17 7.54
CA ASN A 106 -8.17 13.07 8.53
C ASN A 106 -7.95 11.62 8.95
N TYR A 107 -6.73 11.32 9.39
CA TYR A 107 -6.36 10.05 10.02
C TYR A 107 -5.81 10.29 11.42
N ARG A 108 -5.88 9.29 12.27
CA ARG A 108 -5.10 9.21 13.50
C ARG A 108 -4.41 7.85 13.62
N ILE A 109 -3.24 7.83 14.22
CA ILE A 109 -2.57 6.58 14.58
C ILE A 109 -3.25 6.04 15.83
N VAL A 110 -3.68 4.78 15.79
CA VAL A 110 -4.27 4.09 16.93
C VAL A 110 -3.33 3.05 17.53
N TRP A 111 -2.32 2.58 16.76
CA TRP A 111 -1.29 1.66 17.24
C TRP A 111 0.00 1.83 16.41
N GLY A 112 1.15 1.53 17.01
CA GLY A 112 2.46 1.45 16.34
C GLY A 112 3.19 2.78 16.21
N LEU A 113 4.31 2.76 15.48
CA LEU A 113 5.29 3.87 15.37
C LEU A 113 5.66 4.42 16.76
N VAL A 114 6.00 3.51 17.68
CA VAL A 114 6.21 3.78 19.11
C VAL A 114 7.33 4.77 19.40
N ASN A 115 8.35 4.83 18.53
CA ASN A 115 9.46 5.77 18.63
C ASN A 115 9.20 7.09 17.88
N GLY A 116 7.94 7.39 17.59
CA GLY A 116 7.54 8.54 16.79
C GLY A 116 7.57 8.24 15.28
N GLY A 117 7.05 9.16 14.51
CA GLY A 117 6.96 9.00 13.08
C GLY A 117 5.53 9.21 12.57
N ARG A 118 5.36 8.99 11.29
CA ARG A 118 4.08 9.13 10.58
C ARG A 118 3.92 7.96 9.60
N PRO A 119 2.71 7.66 9.15
CA PRO A 119 2.47 6.75 8.04
C PRO A 119 3.27 7.14 6.81
N THR A 120 3.39 6.22 5.85
CA THR A 120 4.04 6.50 4.57
C THR A 120 3.64 7.85 4.00
N SER A 121 4.58 8.55 3.36
CA SER A 121 4.30 9.83 2.67
C SER A 121 3.35 9.67 1.49
N GLU A 122 3.17 8.43 1.00
CA GLU A 122 2.23 8.09 -0.08
C GLU A 122 0.85 7.65 0.44
N LEU A 123 0.55 7.89 1.73
CA LEU A 123 -0.75 7.58 2.31
C LEU A 123 -1.93 8.13 1.48
N PRO A 124 -1.90 9.37 0.94
CA PRO A 124 -2.97 9.86 0.08
C PRO A 124 -3.20 8.99 -1.15
N SER A 125 -2.13 8.58 -1.84
CA SER A 125 -2.20 7.69 -3.03
C SER A 125 -2.79 6.33 -2.66
N HIS A 126 -2.31 5.73 -1.56
CA HIS A 126 -2.82 4.44 -1.09
C HIS A 126 -4.31 4.49 -0.77
N LEU A 127 -4.76 5.52 -0.05
CA LEU A 127 -6.17 5.64 0.31
C LEU A 127 -7.06 5.92 -0.91
N MET A 128 -6.64 6.76 -1.86
CA MET A 128 -7.38 6.99 -3.10
C MET A 128 -7.51 5.71 -3.92
N ASN A 129 -6.44 4.92 -4.04
CA ASN A 129 -6.45 3.63 -4.72
C ASN A 129 -7.36 2.62 -4.02
N LEU A 130 -7.29 2.52 -2.69
CA LEU A 130 -8.16 1.66 -1.89
C LEU A 130 -9.63 2.06 -1.98
N GLU A 131 -9.93 3.36 -2.05
CA GLU A 131 -11.29 3.85 -2.25
C GLU A 131 -11.87 3.40 -3.59
N VAL A 132 -11.12 3.62 -4.67
CA VAL A 132 -11.52 3.18 -6.02
C VAL A 132 -11.74 1.67 -6.05
N LYS A 133 -10.81 0.90 -5.49
CA LYS A 133 -10.90 -0.55 -5.47
C LYS A 133 -12.05 -1.06 -4.59
N LYS A 134 -12.27 -0.47 -3.42
CA LYS A 134 -13.43 -0.81 -2.56
C LYS A 134 -14.77 -0.61 -3.29
N LEU A 135 -14.88 0.45 -4.10
CA LEU A 135 -16.11 0.72 -4.86
C LEU A 135 -16.33 -0.26 -6.02
N GLN A 136 -15.28 -0.90 -6.51
CA GLN A 136 -15.36 -1.98 -7.51
C GLN A 136 -15.70 -3.31 -6.84
N ASP A 137 -14.95 -3.67 -5.80
CA ASP A 137 -15.13 -4.88 -5.01
C ASP A 137 -14.63 -4.63 -3.57
N PRO A 138 -15.48 -4.82 -2.54
CA PRO A 138 -15.11 -4.63 -1.16
C PRO A 138 -14.00 -5.57 -0.65
N ASP A 139 -13.68 -6.62 -1.38
CA ASP A 139 -12.60 -7.55 -1.02
C ASP A 139 -11.23 -7.09 -1.51
N TYR A 140 -11.14 -6.02 -2.31
CA TYR A 140 -9.87 -5.37 -2.62
C TYR A 140 -9.39 -4.55 -1.44
N ARG A 141 -8.35 -5.05 -0.74
CA ARG A 141 -7.94 -4.53 0.57
C ARG A 141 -6.48 -4.13 0.66
N VAL A 142 -5.66 -4.47 -0.32
CA VAL A 142 -4.20 -4.27 -0.28
C VAL A 142 -3.78 -3.32 -1.39
N VAL A 143 -2.92 -2.35 -1.03
CA VAL A 143 -2.09 -1.61 -1.98
C VAL A 143 -0.63 -1.83 -1.60
N TYR A 144 0.14 -2.33 -2.55
CA TYR A 144 1.54 -2.66 -2.39
C TYR A 144 2.39 -1.94 -3.44
N HIS A 145 3.19 -0.99 -2.99
CA HIS A 145 4.18 -0.29 -3.81
C HIS A 145 5.55 -0.95 -3.60
N ALA A 146 6.16 -1.42 -4.67
CA ALA A 146 7.44 -2.10 -4.67
C ALA A 146 8.32 -1.67 -5.85
N HIS A 147 9.62 -1.63 -5.65
CA HIS A 147 10.62 -1.33 -6.68
C HIS A 147 11.16 -2.61 -7.31
N THR A 148 10.32 -3.27 -8.12
CA THR A 148 10.69 -4.53 -8.77
C THR A 148 11.76 -4.29 -9.85
N THR A 149 12.98 -4.74 -9.60
CA THR A 149 14.18 -4.42 -10.41
C THR A 149 14.00 -4.70 -11.89
N ASN A 150 13.42 -5.86 -12.25
CA ASN A 150 13.22 -6.22 -13.65
C ASN A 150 12.20 -5.33 -14.35
N ILE A 151 11.13 -4.96 -13.66
CA ILE A 151 10.12 -4.03 -14.19
C ILE A 151 10.72 -2.65 -14.40
N ILE A 152 11.50 -2.17 -13.43
CA ILE A 152 12.23 -0.91 -13.55
C ILE A 152 13.18 -0.96 -14.74
N ALA A 153 13.93 -2.06 -14.94
CA ALA A 153 14.81 -2.23 -16.08
C ALA A 153 14.06 -2.12 -17.42
N LEU A 154 12.85 -2.67 -17.50
CA LEU A 154 12.01 -2.54 -18.71
C LEU A 154 11.65 -1.09 -19.02
N THR A 155 11.51 -0.21 -18.03
CA THR A 155 11.21 1.22 -18.27
C THR A 155 12.35 1.97 -19.00
N PHE A 156 13.55 1.44 -19.00
CA PHE A 156 14.69 2.04 -19.71
C PHE A 156 14.78 1.62 -21.19
N VAL A 157 14.12 0.53 -21.57
CA VAL A 157 14.27 -0.08 -22.91
C VAL A 157 12.96 -0.14 -23.69
N LEU A 158 11.82 -0.02 -23.03
CA LEU A 158 10.51 -0.03 -23.66
C LEU A 158 9.87 1.36 -23.67
N PRO A 159 9.05 1.69 -24.69
CA PRO A 159 8.14 2.83 -24.62
C PRO A 159 7.21 2.71 -23.40
N LEU A 160 7.01 3.80 -22.64
CA LEU A 160 6.13 3.83 -21.47
C LEU A 160 4.66 3.87 -21.91
N GLU A 161 4.16 2.75 -22.41
CA GLU A 161 2.80 2.58 -22.92
C GLU A 161 2.17 1.29 -22.38
N ASP A 162 0.94 1.36 -21.91
CA ASP A 162 0.19 0.24 -21.31
C ASP A 162 0.22 -1.01 -22.19
N LYS A 163 -0.04 -0.84 -23.48
CA LYS A 163 -0.09 -1.96 -24.45
C LYS A 163 1.24 -2.63 -24.67
N VAL A 164 2.33 -1.85 -24.66
CA VAL A 164 3.68 -2.37 -24.84
C VAL A 164 4.08 -3.21 -23.64
N PHE A 165 3.93 -2.66 -22.42
CA PHE A 165 4.26 -3.39 -21.21
C PHE A 165 3.37 -4.62 -21.00
N THR A 166 2.05 -4.48 -21.21
CA THR A 166 1.12 -5.60 -21.12
C THR A 166 1.55 -6.74 -22.03
N ARG A 167 1.85 -6.43 -23.29
CA ARG A 167 2.27 -7.44 -24.29
C ARG A 167 3.56 -8.13 -23.87
N GLU A 168 4.61 -7.38 -23.55
CA GLU A 168 5.89 -7.92 -23.15
C GLU A 168 5.80 -8.84 -21.92
N LEU A 169 4.99 -8.43 -20.93
CA LEU A 169 4.75 -9.24 -19.74
C LEU A 169 3.95 -10.51 -20.05
N TRP A 170 2.95 -10.44 -20.92
CA TRP A 170 2.16 -11.61 -21.33
C TRP A 170 2.95 -12.60 -22.17
N GLU A 171 3.86 -12.11 -23.02
CA GLU A 171 4.74 -12.95 -23.83
C GLU A 171 5.82 -13.65 -22.97
N MET A 172 6.09 -13.14 -21.76
CA MET A 172 7.10 -13.66 -20.86
C MET A 172 6.72 -15.00 -20.22
N ALA A 173 5.43 -15.17 -19.86
CA ALA A 173 4.91 -16.38 -19.24
C ALA A 173 3.40 -16.52 -19.50
N THR A 174 2.98 -17.75 -19.76
CA THR A 174 1.56 -18.08 -20.04
C THR A 174 0.63 -17.80 -18.86
N GLU A 175 1.17 -17.75 -17.66
CA GLU A 175 0.44 -17.41 -16.43
C GLU A 175 0.08 -15.93 -16.36
N CYS A 176 0.87 -15.04 -16.98
CA CYS A 176 0.66 -13.59 -16.89
C CYS A 176 -0.74 -13.17 -17.38
N PRO A 177 -1.24 -13.54 -18.56
CA PRO A 177 -2.59 -13.21 -19.01
C PRO A 177 -3.71 -13.88 -18.18
N VAL A 178 -3.37 -14.91 -17.40
CA VAL A 178 -4.33 -15.53 -16.45
C VAL A 178 -4.40 -14.73 -15.16
N VAL A 179 -3.25 -14.24 -14.66
CA VAL A 179 -3.15 -13.52 -13.39
C VAL A 179 -3.58 -12.04 -13.54
N PHE A 180 -3.28 -11.41 -14.68
CA PHE A 180 -3.66 -10.02 -14.96
C PHE A 180 -4.18 -9.88 -16.42
N PRO A 181 -5.38 -10.40 -16.70
CA PRO A 181 -5.97 -10.42 -18.04
C PRO A 181 -6.27 -9.02 -18.61
N ASP A 182 -6.44 -8.02 -17.76
CA ASP A 182 -6.66 -6.63 -18.18
C ASP A 182 -5.34 -5.92 -18.53
N GLY A 183 -4.20 -6.60 -18.31
CA GLY A 183 -2.88 -6.02 -18.52
C GLY A 183 -2.41 -5.16 -17.35
N VAL A 184 -1.47 -4.26 -17.64
CA VAL A 184 -0.88 -3.34 -16.68
C VAL A 184 -1.06 -1.91 -17.15
N GLY A 185 -1.33 -1.00 -16.22
CA GLY A 185 -1.34 0.42 -16.49
C GLY A 185 0.05 1.04 -16.26
N VAL A 186 0.43 2.00 -17.09
CA VAL A 186 1.70 2.73 -16.98
C VAL A 186 1.42 4.19 -16.68
N VAL A 187 1.87 4.66 -15.52
CA VAL A 187 1.83 6.09 -15.18
C VAL A 187 3.03 6.78 -15.83
N PRO A 188 2.87 7.91 -16.52
CA PRO A 188 4.01 8.68 -16.99
C PRO A 188 4.87 9.16 -15.83
N TRP A 189 6.11 9.52 -16.10
CA TRP A 189 7.01 10.04 -15.07
C TRP A 189 6.39 11.24 -14.33
N MET A 190 6.30 11.13 -13.00
CA MET A 190 5.76 12.15 -12.10
C MET A 190 6.60 12.22 -10.83
N VAL A 191 6.45 13.31 -10.08
CA VAL A 191 7.10 13.43 -8.76
C VAL A 191 6.40 12.50 -7.77
N PRO A 192 7.13 11.56 -7.14
CA PRO A 192 6.54 10.62 -6.19
C PRO A 192 6.01 11.33 -4.94
N GLY A 193 4.94 10.77 -4.35
CA GLY A 193 4.30 11.29 -3.13
C GLY A 193 3.45 12.55 -3.35
N GLY A 194 3.32 13.04 -4.57
CA GLY A 194 2.50 14.20 -4.91
C GLY A 194 1.04 13.83 -5.19
N ARG A 195 0.16 14.86 -5.20
CA ARG A 195 -1.25 14.67 -5.53
C ARG A 195 -1.45 14.20 -6.99
N GLU A 196 -0.62 14.68 -7.91
CA GLU A 196 -0.75 14.38 -9.34
C GLU A 196 -0.59 12.88 -9.60
N ILE A 197 0.42 12.25 -9.01
CA ILE A 197 0.64 10.81 -9.15
C ILE A 197 -0.48 10.02 -8.45
N ALA A 198 -0.98 10.48 -7.31
CA ALA A 198 -2.10 9.86 -6.60
C ALA A 198 -3.37 9.85 -7.47
N VAL A 199 -3.67 10.95 -8.17
CA VAL A 199 -4.80 11.05 -9.09
C VAL A 199 -4.58 10.15 -10.30
N ALA A 200 -3.39 10.20 -10.93
CA ALA A 200 -3.08 9.38 -12.11
C ALA A 200 -3.18 7.88 -11.82
N THR A 201 -2.64 7.43 -10.69
CA THR A 201 -2.72 6.01 -10.29
C THR A 201 -4.15 5.60 -9.97
N SER A 202 -4.93 6.43 -9.26
CA SER A 202 -6.31 6.11 -8.94
C SER A 202 -7.21 6.06 -10.19
N GLU A 203 -6.97 6.92 -11.19
CA GLU A 203 -7.70 6.86 -12.47
C GLU A 203 -7.39 5.59 -13.26
N LEU A 204 -6.12 5.15 -13.29
CA LEU A 204 -5.77 3.86 -13.89
C LEU A 204 -6.43 2.69 -13.16
N MET A 205 -6.46 2.72 -11.81
CA MET A 205 -7.11 1.70 -10.99
C MET A 205 -8.62 1.56 -11.27
N LYS A 206 -9.29 2.60 -11.74
CA LYS A 206 -10.71 2.51 -12.15
C LYS A 206 -10.93 1.62 -13.36
N ASN A 207 -9.96 1.56 -14.26
CA ASN A 207 -10.06 0.85 -15.53
C ASN A 207 -9.51 -0.59 -15.45
N THR A 208 -8.80 -0.94 -14.39
CA THR A 208 -8.29 -2.30 -14.16
C THR A 208 -9.26 -3.06 -13.26
N ILE A 209 -9.89 -4.10 -13.77
CA ILE A 209 -10.94 -4.86 -13.06
C ILE A 209 -10.34 -5.81 -12.02
N TRP A 210 -9.10 -6.29 -12.22
CA TRP A 210 -8.47 -7.29 -11.37
C TRP A 210 -7.77 -6.73 -10.10
N PRO A 211 -7.72 -7.55 -9.00
CA PRO A 211 -7.15 -7.14 -7.71
C PRO A 211 -5.68 -6.76 -7.74
N SER A 212 -4.98 -7.25 -8.75
CA SER A 212 -3.57 -6.97 -8.97
C SER A 212 -3.32 -5.74 -9.82
N GLY A 213 -4.10 -4.65 -9.68
CA GLY A 213 -3.85 -3.40 -10.40
C GLY A 213 -2.37 -3.04 -10.39
N HIS A 214 -1.62 -3.59 -11.33
CA HIS A 214 -0.19 -3.34 -11.46
C HIS A 214 -0.03 -2.00 -12.15
N ILE A 215 0.38 -1.01 -11.38
CA ILE A 215 0.77 0.29 -11.91
C ILE A 215 2.28 0.35 -11.86
N MET A 216 2.85 0.72 -12.98
CA MET A 216 4.28 0.91 -13.11
C MET A 216 4.59 2.39 -13.03
N GLU A 217 5.30 2.78 -11.99
CA GLU A 217 5.86 4.11 -11.85
C GLU A 217 7.33 4.06 -12.29
N PRO A 218 7.71 4.72 -13.40
CA PRO A 218 9.12 4.81 -13.77
C PRO A 218 9.86 5.63 -12.73
N LEU A 219 10.95 5.10 -12.19
CA LEU A 219 11.86 5.87 -11.35
C LEU A 219 12.41 7.08 -12.12
N PRO A 220 12.67 8.21 -11.44
CA PRO A 220 13.25 9.37 -12.07
C PRO A 220 14.57 8.99 -12.74
N GLN A 221 14.63 9.11 -14.06
CA GLN A 221 15.87 8.98 -14.80
C GLN A 221 16.77 10.13 -14.37
N ALA A 222 17.94 9.81 -13.82
CA ALA A 222 18.99 10.80 -13.64
C ALA A 222 19.28 11.37 -15.04
N LYS A 223 19.02 12.67 -15.24
CA LYS A 223 19.49 13.36 -16.44
C LYS A 223 21.00 13.19 -16.48
N THR A 224 21.50 12.35 -17.37
CA THR A 224 22.90 12.40 -17.77
C THR A 224 23.08 13.74 -18.46
N SER A 225 23.65 14.71 -17.74
CA SER A 225 24.16 15.93 -18.34
C SER A 225 25.27 15.54 -19.33
N THR A 226 24.97 15.59 -20.61
CA THR A 226 25.98 15.69 -21.65
C THR A 226 26.68 17.01 -21.59
#